data_638bf87002fce4fda05d9a256f3aa682
#
_entry.id   638bf87002fce4fda05d9a256f3aa682
#
_cell.length_a   1.000
_cell.length_b   1.000
_cell.length_c   1.000
_cell.angle_alpha   90.00
_cell.angle_beta   90.00
_cell.angle_gamma   90.00
#
_symmetry.space_group_name_H-M   'P 1'
#
loop_
_entity.id
_entity.type
_entity.pdbx_description
1 polymer ?
#
loop_
_entity_poly.entity_id
_entity_poly.type
_entity_poly.pdbx_seq_one_letter_code
_entity_poly.pdbx_strand_id
1 'polypeptide(L)'
;MSIIPTFHLKKELSDKFEINIKEKNIKHITQCSRLLDEILNRKPNKHLPYVGAAAFSHKGGLHVSAVQKDPKTYEHIDPEDVGNNRNIVVSDQSGKSNILSRLKTIGIEIEENDPKIKKLLEEVKDREFIGYSYDGADASFELLARRVMGEIPRYISIKEYDVSVSKNKQEQIISKAKAKLEVDGEQIICEGEGNGPVLSLIHISEPH
;
A
#
# COMPACT_ATOMS: atom_id res chain seq x y z
N MET A 1 -15.92 -3.66 -20.02
CA MET A 1 -14.46 -3.72 -19.86
C MET A 1 -13.90 -5.13 -19.89
N SER A 2 -14.65 -6.18 -19.55
CA SER A 2 -14.18 -7.58 -19.58
C SER A 2 -14.42 -8.31 -20.90
N ILE A 3 -15.51 -8.04 -21.61
CA ILE A 3 -15.91 -8.77 -22.85
C ILE A 3 -14.83 -8.59 -23.94
N ILE A 4 -14.46 -7.38 -24.27
CA ILE A 4 -13.51 -7.08 -25.35
C ILE A 4 -12.14 -7.76 -25.12
N PRO A 5 -11.47 -7.61 -23.95
CA PRO A 5 -10.21 -8.31 -23.71
C PRO A 5 -10.36 -9.83 -23.75
N THR A 6 -11.47 -10.36 -23.22
CA THR A 6 -11.70 -11.81 -23.22
C THR A 6 -11.75 -12.38 -24.65
N PHE A 7 -12.48 -11.74 -25.54
CA PHE A 7 -12.59 -12.20 -26.93
C PHE A 7 -11.29 -11.98 -27.72
N HIS A 8 -10.54 -10.93 -27.40
CA HIS A 8 -9.32 -10.61 -28.14
C HIS A 8 -8.11 -11.40 -27.67
N LEU A 9 -7.97 -11.62 -26.36
CA LEU A 9 -6.75 -12.20 -25.76
C LEU A 9 -6.84 -13.73 -25.53
N LYS A 10 -8.06 -14.30 -25.48
CA LYS A 10 -8.22 -15.76 -25.37
C LYS A 10 -8.22 -16.39 -26.75
N LYS A 11 -7.17 -17.17 -27.05
CA LYS A 11 -6.96 -17.81 -28.35
C LYS A 11 -8.19 -18.60 -28.83
N GLU A 12 -8.85 -19.33 -27.95
CA GLU A 12 -10.07 -20.11 -28.29
C GLU A 12 -11.23 -19.25 -28.79
N LEU A 13 -11.26 -17.98 -28.42
CA LEU A 13 -12.30 -17.03 -28.82
C LEU A 13 -11.84 -16.14 -29.98
N SER A 14 -10.59 -15.69 -29.97
CA SER A 14 -10.03 -14.87 -31.06
C SER A 14 -9.96 -15.65 -32.39
N ASP A 15 -9.78 -16.97 -32.34
CA ASP A 15 -9.80 -17.82 -33.52
C ASP A 15 -11.22 -18.01 -34.12
N LYS A 16 -12.27 -17.78 -33.30
CA LYS A 16 -13.67 -17.98 -33.71
C LYS A 16 -14.43 -16.69 -34.02
N PHE A 17 -14.00 -15.58 -33.42
CA PHE A 17 -14.72 -14.32 -33.50
C PHE A 17 -13.75 -13.20 -33.87
N GLU A 18 -14.06 -12.52 -34.95
CA GLU A 18 -13.34 -11.32 -35.35
C GLU A 18 -13.86 -10.10 -34.58
N ILE A 19 -12.96 -9.38 -33.91
CA ILE A 19 -13.28 -8.12 -33.25
C ILE A 19 -12.55 -7.01 -33.98
N ASN A 20 -13.30 -6.05 -34.48
CA ASN A 20 -12.75 -4.90 -35.21
C ASN A 20 -12.10 -3.85 -34.27
N ILE A 21 -11.22 -4.33 -33.39
CA ILE A 21 -10.39 -3.49 -32.54
C ILE A 21 -8.95 -3.87 -32.77
N LYS A 22 -8.13 -2.88 -33.14
CA LYS A 22 -6.70 -3.11 -33.35
C LYS A 22 -6.04 -3.52 -32.03
N GLU A 23 -5.21 -4.55 -32.04
CA GLU A 23 -4.49 -5.07 -30.88
C GLU A 23 -3.83 -3.96 -30.04
N LYS A 24 -3.14 -3.02 -30.68
CA LYS A 24 -2.53 -1.87 -30.02
C LYS A 24 -3.49 -1.02 -29.17
N ASN A 25 -4.79 -1.06 -29.45
CA ASN A 25 -5.80 -0.27 -28.72
C ASN A 25 -6.25 -0.96 -27.43
N ILE A 26 -6.06 -2.28 -27.30
CA ILE A 26 -6.39 -3.01 -26.04
C ILE A 26 -5.56 -2.50 -24.87
N LYS A 27 -4.32 -2.08 -25.12
CA LYS A 27 -3.44 -1.48 -24.09
C LYS A 27 -4.02 -0.22 -23.42
N HIS A 28 -5.01 0.41 -24.01
CA HIS A 28 -5.66 1.59 -23.43
C HIS A 28 -6.90 1.26 -22.59
N ILE A 29 -7.31 -0.01 -22.48
CA ILE A 29 -8.60 -0.34 -21.86
C ILE A 29 -8.63 0.00 -20.36
N THR A 30 -7.53 -0.13 -19.66
CA THR A 30 -7.41 0.26 -18.25
C THR A 30 -7.57 1.77 -18.07
N GLN A 31 -6.92 2.55 -18.95
CA GLN A 31 -7.07 4.01 -18.95
C GLN A 31 -8.51 4.43 -19.27
N CYS A 32 -9.14 3.81 -20.27
CA CYS A 32 -10.55 4.06 -20.60
C CYS A 32 -11.48 3.74 -19.42
N SER A 33 -11.20 2.65 -18.69
CA SER A 33 -11.98 2.31 -17.50
C SER A 33 -11.90 3.36 -16.41
N ARG A 34 -10.69 3.86 -16.15
CA ARG A 34 -10.46 4.92 -15.14
C ARG A 34 -11.12 6.23 -15.55
N LEU A 35 -10.98 6.64 -16.80
CA LEU A 35 -11.63 7.83 -17.33
C LEU A 35 -13.17 7.73 -17.22
N LEU A 36 -13.73 6.57 -17.52
CA LEU A 36 -15.17 6.36 -17.38
C LEU A 36 -15.63 6.48 -15.92
N ASP A 37 -14.88 5.91 -14.98
CA ASP A 37 -15.18 6.03 -13.55
C ASP A 37 -15.09 7.49 -13.07
N GLU A 38 -14.13 8.25 -13.58
CA GLU A 38 -13.96 9.69 -13.31
C GLU A 38 -15.15 10.50 -13.86
N ILE A 39 -15.52 10.30 -15.13
CA ILE A 39 -16.69 10.97 -15.74
C ILE A 39 -17.99 10.66 -14.96
N LEU A 40 -18.14 9.43 -14.51
CA LEU A 40 -19.30 8.98 -13.74
C LEU A 40 -19.22 9.34 -12.24
N ASN A 41 -18.15 10.03 -11.82
CA ASN A 41 -17.88 10.39 -10.42
C ASN A 41 -18.05 9.21 -9.46
N ARG A 42 -17.50 8.06 -9.80
CA ARG A 42 -17.57 6.86 -8.98
C ARG A 42 -16.19 6.31 -8.67
N LYS A 43 -16.04 5.68 -7.49
CA LYS A 43 -14.80 5.02 -7.10
C LYS A 43 -14.53 3.82 -8.02
N PRO A 44 -13.31 3.71 -8.61
CA PRO A 44 -12.94 2.55 -9.40
C PRO A 44 -13.02 1.24 -8.60
N ASN A 45 -13.56 0.20 -9.23
CA ASN A 45 -13.57 -1.13 -8.63
C ASN A 45 -12.19 -1.80 -8.84
N LYS A 46 -11.43 -1.93 -7.74
CA LYS A 46 -10.08 -2.52 -7.78
C LYS A 46 -10.05 -3.99 -8.20
N HIS A 47 -11.16 -4.71 -8.10
CA HIS A 47 -11.28 -6.13 -8.47
C HIS A 47 -11.88 -6.36 -9.85
N LEU A 48 -12.12 -5.30 -10.63
CA LEU A 48 -12.67 -5.46 -11.97
C LEU A 48 -11.71 -6.26 -12.87
N PRO A 49 -12.17 -7.32 -13.56
CA PRO A 49 -11.31 -8.12 -14.42
C PRO A 49 -10.54 -7.27 -15.43
N TYR A 50 -9.27 -7.60 -15.66
CA TYR A 50 -8.29 -6.95 -16.52
C TYR A 50 -7.88 -5.54 -16.11
N VAL A 51 -8.79 -4.68 -15.72
CA VAL A 51 -8.55 -3.23 -15.55
C VAL A 51 -8.46 -2.78 -14.09
N GLY A 52 -8.92 -3.60 -13.15
CA GLY A 52 -8.85 -3.29 -11.72
C GLY A 52 -7.41 -3.28 -11.20
N ALA A 53 -7.10 -2.42 -10.25
CA ALA A 53 -5.77 -2.31 -9.67
C ALA A 53 -5.27 -3.59 -9.00
N ALA A 54 -6.19 -4.46 -8.55
CA ALA A 54 -5.89 -5.75 -7.93
C ALA A 54 -6.03 -6.94 -8.90
N ALA A 55 -6.33 -6.71 -10.19
CA ALA A 55 -6.58 -7.79 -11.15
C ALA A 55 -5.35 -8.69 -11.37
N PHE A 56 -4.15 -8.12 -11.23
CA PHE A 56 -2.87 -8.82 -11.37
C PHE A 56 -2.04 -8.69 -10.09
N SER A 57 -2.71 -8.80 -8.94
CA SER A 57 -2.06 -8.72 -7.63
C SER A 57 -1.75 -10.11 -7.07
N HIS A 58 -0.52 -10.32 -6.63
CA HIS A 58 -0.05 -11.55 -6.03
C HIS A 58 0.34 -11.31 -4.57
N LYS A 59 -0.28 -12.05 -3.65
CA LYS A 59 -0.10 -11.89 -2.20
C LYS A 59 0.74 -13.01 -1.58
N GLY A 60 0.47 -14.25 -1.92
CA GLY A 60 1.15 -15.42 -1.35
C GLY A 60 2.61 -15.56 -1.80
N GLY A 61 3.54 -15.83 -0.87
CA GLY A 61 4.97 -15.93 -1.16
C GLY A 61 5.33 -16.97 -2.22
N LEU A 62 4.63 -18.10 -2.25
CA LEU A 62 4.82 -19.14 -3.26
C LEU A 62 4.40 -18.67 -4.65
N HIS A 63 3.25 -17.98 -4.75
CA HIS A 63 2.75 -17.39 -5.99
C HIS A 63 3.71 -16.33 -6.53
N VAL A 64 4.18 -15.43 -5.66
CA VAL A 64 5.15 -14.39 -6.05
C VAL A 64 6.43 -15.01 -6.58
N SER A 65 6.97 -16.02 -5.89
CA SER A 65 8.18 -16.73 -6.34
C SER A 65 8.00 -17.40 -7.70
N ALA A 66 6.83 -18.00 -7.96
CA ALA A 66 6.53 -18.63 -9.23
C ALA A 66 6.38 -17.60 -10.37
N VAL A 67 5.63 -16.54 -10.15
CA VAL A 67 5.44 -15.44 -11.12
C VAL A 67 6.75 -14.73 -11.47
N GLN A 68 7.67 -14.59 -10.50
CA GLN A 68 8.99 -14.01 -10.77
C GLN A 68 9.86 -14.89 -11.68
N LYS A 69 9.69 -16.22 -11.62
CA LYS A 69 10.40 -17.16 -12.48
C LYS A 69 9.76 -17.25 -13.86
N ASP A 70 8.45 -17.41 -13.89
CA ASP A 70 7.63 -17.43 -15.12
C ASP A 70 6.22 -16.88 -14.81
N PRO A 71 5.89 -15.68 -15.31
CA PRO A 71 4.56 -15.08 -15.13
C PRO A 71 3.41 -15.98 -15.56
N LYS A 72 3.60 -16.80 -16.61
CA LYS A 72 2.56 -17.70 -17.16
C LYS A 72 2.08 -18.77 -16.17
N THR A 73 2.79 -18.97 -15.05
CA THR A 73 2.37 -19.93 -14.00
C THR A 73 1.05 -19.51 -13.32
N TYR A 74 0.78 -18.22 -13.24
CA TYR A 74 -0.42 -17.67 -12.59
C TYR A 74 -1.16 -16.60 -13.40
N GLU A 75 -0.53 -16.06 -14.44
CA GLU A 75 -1.11 -15.05 -15.30
C GLU A 75 -1.42 -15.64 -16.67
N HIS A 76 -2.67 -15.54 -17.07
CA HIS A 76 -3.13 -16.03 -18.38
C HIS A 76 -2.86 -15.04 -19.52
N ILE A 77 -2.55 -13.79 -19.19
CA ILE A 77 -2.12 -12.72 -20.10
C ILE A 77 -1.10 -11.84 -19.39
N ASP A 78 -0.32 -11.07 -20.15
CA ASP A 78 0.53 -10.03 -19.59
C ASP A 78 -0.33 -8.82 -19.17
N PRO A 79 -0.19 -8.27 -17.95
CA PRO A 79 -0.89 -7.07 -17.53
C PRO A 79 -0.73 -5.89 -18.49
N GLU A 80 0.44 -5.76 -19.11
CA GLU A 80 0.76 -4.69 -20.06
C GLU A 80 -0.11 -4.75 -21.33
N ASP A 81 -0.60 -5.93 -21.71
CA ASP A 81 -1.49 -6.09 -22.87
C ASP A 81 -2.82 -5.35 -22.71
N VAL A 82 -3.22 -5.09 -21.47
CA VAL A 82 -4.44 -4.35 -21.12
C VAL A 82 -4.14 -2.98 -20.47
N GLY A 83 -2.87 -2.56 -20.47
CA GLY A 83 -2.41 -1.31 -19.87
C GLY A 83 -2.53 -1.29 -18.34
N ASN A 84 -2.43 -2.46 -17.71
CA ASN A 84 -2.37 -2.63 -16.27
C ASN A 84 -0.96 -3.03 -15.84
N ASN A 85 -0.74 -3.17 -14.53
CA ASN A 85 0.56 -3.54 -13.96
C ASN A 85 0.41 -4.73 -13.03
N ARG A 86 1.47 -5.53 -12.94
CA ARG A 86 1.62 -6.56 -11.91
C ARG A 86 1.88 -5.88 -10.57
N ASN A 87 1.16 -6.30 -9.53
CA ASN A 87 1.34 -5.79 -8.19
C ASN A 87 1.67 -6.92 -7.21
N ILE A 88 2.71 -6.74 -6.42
CA ILE A 88 3.10 -7.68 -5.38
C ILE A 88 2.74 -7.06 -4.03
N VAL A 89 1.75 -7.67 -3.40
CA VAL A 89 1.24 -7.21 -2.10
C VAL A 89 2.10 -7.75 -0.97
N VAL A 90 2.47 -6.88 -0.05
CA VAL A 90 3.14 -7.27 1.20
C VAL A 90 2.09 -7.35 2.30
N SER A 91 2.06 -8.46 3.03
CA SER A 91 1.09 -8.73 4.10
C SER A 91 1.61 -9.80 5.08
N ASP A 92 0.79 -10.14 6.07
CA ASP A 92 0.99 -11.25 7.00
C ASP A 92 1.31 -12.60 6.32
N GLN A 93 0.74 -12.83 5.12
CA GLN A 93 0.98 -14.02 4.30
C GLN A 93 2.22 -13.92 3.41
N SER A 94 2.92 -12.79 3.47
CA SER A 94 4.10 -12.58 2.66
C SER A 94 5.26 -13.46 3.08
N GLY A 95 5.99 -13.93 2.08
CA GLY A 95 7.28 -14.59 2.25
C GLY A 95 8.45 -13.62 1.99
N LYS A 96 9.66 -14.14 2.11
CA LYS A 96 10.90 -13.41 1.82
C LYS A 96 10.90 -12.81 0.39
N SER A 97 10.39 -13.55 -0.59
CA SER A 97 10.32 -13.11 -2.00
C SER A 97 9.44 -11.87 -2.20
N ASN A 98 8.33 -11.74 -1.44
CA ASN A 98 7.49 -10.55 -1.49
C ASN A 98 8.25 -9.33 -0.99
N ILE A 99 8.92 -9.46 0.16
CA ILE A 99 9.72 -8.37 0.75
C ILE A 99 10.82 -7.93 -0.21
N LEU A 100 11.60 -8.87 -0.75
CA LEU A 100 12.67 -8.56 -1.72
C LEU A 100 12.14 -7.87 -2.97
N SER A 101 11.05 -8.37 -3.54
CA SER A 101 10.43 -7.74 -4.70
C SER A 101 9.97 -6.31 -4.41
N ARG A 102 9.38 -6.11 -3.24
CA ARG A 102 8.90 -4.79 -2.82
C ARG A 102 10.03 -3.82 -2.56
N LEU A 103 11.10 -4.27 -1.88
CA LEU A 103 12.31 -3.47 -1.66
C LEU A 103 12.92 -3.01 -2.99
N LYS A 104 13.01 -3.91 -3.97
CA LYS A 104 13.48 -3.58 -5.32
C LYS A 104 12.60 -2.53 -6.00
N THR A 105 11.27 -2.62 -5.85
CA THR A 105 10.33 -1.65 -6.43
C THR A 105 10.52 -0.24 -5.86
N ILE A 106 10.86 -0.11 -4.57
CA ILE A 106 11.11 1.17 -3.90
C ILE A 106 12.58 1.60 -3.97
N GLY A 107 13.42 0.90 -4.77
CA GLY A 107 14.83 1.26 -4.99
C GLY A 107 15.77 0.94 -3.83
N ILE A 108 15.39 0.03 -2.94
CA ILE A 108 16.28 -0.47 -1.87
C ILE A 108 16.92 -1.77 -2.35
N GLU A 109 18.24 -1.74 -2.57
CA GLU A 109 19.03 -2.90 -2.91
C GLU A 109 19.56 -3.57 -1.63
N ILE A 110 19.33 -4.87 -1.51
CA ILE A 110 19.76 -5.68 -0.36
C ILE A 110 20.07 -7.10 -0.81
N GLU A 111 21.06 -7.72 -0.21
CA GLU A 111 21.38 -9.12 -0.47
C GLU A 111 20.28 -10.05 0.04
N GLU A 112 19.97 -11.10 -0.73
CA GLU A 112 18.90 -12.04 -0.39
C GLU A 112 19.02 -12.67 1.00
N ASN A 113 20.23 -12.84 1.51
CA ASN A 113 20.49 -13.49 2.79
C ASN A 113 20.71 -12.52 3.95
N ASP A 114 20.48 -11.22 3.75
CA ASP A 114 20.64 -10.23 4.82
C ASP A 114 19.59 -10.51 5.94
N PRO A 115 20.03 -10.60 7.21
CA PRO A 115 19.15 -10.84 8.35
C PRO A 115 18.09 -9.75 8.54
N LYS A 116 18.30 -8.54 8.02
CA LYS A 116 17.33 -7.44 8.06
C LYS A 116 16.04 -7.76 7.32
N ILE A 117 16.08 -8.60 6.27
CA ILE A 117 14.90 -9.04 5.54
C ILE A 117 13.96 -9.84 6.45
N LYS A 118 14.53 -10.75 7.25
CA LYS A 118 13.75 -11.51 8.22
C LYS A 118 13.12 -10.60 9.27
N LYS A 119 13.90 -9.66 9.80
CA LYS A 119 13.40 -8.67 10.76
C LYS A 119 12.29 -7.80 10.18
N LEU A 120 12.43 -7.35 8.93
CA LEU A 120 11.40 -6.57 8.25
C LEU A 120 10.11 -7.39 8.05
N LEU A 121 10.24 -8.67 7.69
CA LEU A 121 9.10 -9.57 7.52
C LEU A 121 8.36 -9.78 8.85
N GLU A 122 9.08 -9.95 9.96
CA GLU A 122 8.50 -10.07 11.30
C GLU A 122 7.76 -8.78 11.69
N GLU A 123 8.39 -7.63 11.54
CA GLU A 123 7.78 -6.32 11.80
C GLU A 123 6.50 -6.08 10.97
N VAL A 124 6.48 -6.45 9.69
CA VAL A 124 5.28 -6.35 8.86
C VAL A 124 4.16 -7.20 9.44
N LYS A 125 4.44 -8.46 9.79
CA LYS A 125 3.45 -9.37 10.36
C LYS A 125 2.89 -8.88 11.70
N ASP A 126 3.75 -8.42 12.59
CA ASP A 126 3.35 -7.91 13.88
C ASP A 126 2.46 -6.68 13.76
N ARG A 127 2.81 -5.77 12.83
CA ARG A 127 2.00 -4.57 12.57
C ARG A 127 0.66 -4.90 11.92
N GLU A 128 0.62 -5.81 10.96
CA GLU A 128 -0.66 -6.25 10.37
C GLU A 128 -1.55 -6.96 11.40
N PHE A 129 -0.96 -7.73 12.30
CA PHE A 129 -1.70 -8.35 13.41
C PHE A 129 -2.41 -7.33 14.30
N ILE A 130 -1.81 -6.16 14.53
CA ILE A 130 -2.41 -5.06 15.29
C ILE A 130 -3.24 -4.09 14.45
N GLY A 131 -3.50 -4.42 13.17
CA GLY A 131 -4.46 -3.72 12.32
C GLY A 131 -3.87 -2.75 11.29
N TYR A 132 -2.55 -2.68 11.12
CA TYR A 132 -1.94 -1.97 10.00
C TYR A 132 -2.18 -2.73 8.69
N SER A 133 -2.14 -2.03 7.56
CA SER A 133 -2.15 -2.63 6.23
C SER A 133 -1.14 -1.93 5.33
N TYR A 134 -0.35 -2.74 4.64
CA TYR A 134 0.63 -2.25 3.65
C TYR A 134 0.14 -2.45 2.21
N ASP A 135 -1.10 -2.93 2.01
CA ASP A 135 -1.73 -3.03 0.69
C ASP A 135 -2.05 -1.63 0.16
N GLY A 136 -1.30 -1.19 -0.85
CA GLY A 136 -1.41 0.15 -1.43
C GLY A 136 -0.82 1.28 -0.57
N ALA A 137 -0.15 0.97 0.55
CA ALA A 137 0.51 1.94 1.43
C ALA A 137 2.03 1.94 1.22
N ASP A 138 2.49 2.24 0.00
CA ASP A 138 3.88 2.14 -0.43
C ASP A 138 4.84 2.98 0.39
N ALA A 139 4.48 4.23 0.65
CA ALA A 139 5.29 5.14 1.47
C ALA A 139 5.42 4.65 2.92
N SER A 140 4.36 4.08 3.50
CA SER A 140 4.40 3.51 4.85
C SER A 140 5.30 2.28 4.93
N PHE A 141 5.26 1.42 3.90
CA PHE A 141 6.17 0.29 3.80
C PHE A 141 7.62 0.74 3.60
N GLU A 142 7.87 1.73 2.74
CA GLU A 142 9.21 2.29 2.52
C GLU A 142 9.80 2.85 3.81
N LEU A 143 9.03 3.65 4.56
CA LEU A 143 9.47 4.19 5.85
C LEU A 143 9.80 3.07 6.86
N LEU A 144 9.00 2.02 6.92
CA LEU A 144 9.28 0.87 7.76
C LEU A 144 10.57 0.17 7.34
N ALA A 145 10.74 -0.09 6.03
CA ALA A 145 11.93 -0.72 5.49
C ALA A 145 13.19 0.09 5.81
N ARG A 146 13.20 1.39 5.52
CA ARG A 146 14.35 2.27 5.81
C ARG A 146 14.68 2.36 7.30
N ARG A 147 13.68 2.31 8.19
CA ARG A 147 13.91 2.23 9.65
C ARG A 147 14.58 0.93 10.05
N VAL A 148 14.12 -0.20 9.53
CA VAL A 148 14.72 -1.52 9.81
C VAL A 148 16.15 -1.61 9.25
N MET A 149 16.40 -0.99 8.10
CA MET A 149 17.75 -0.89 7.51
C MET A 149 18.69 0.04 8.30
N GLY A 150 18.14 0.90 9.18
CA GLY A 150 18.91 1.87 9.94
C GLY A 150 19.24 3.16 9.17
N GLU A 151 18.54 3.41 8.05
CA GLU A 151 18.73 4.60 7.23
C GLU A 151 18.00 5.83 7.79
N ILE A 152 16.96 5.62 8.58
CA ILE A 152 16.15 6.68 9.18
C ILE A 152 16.30 6.63 10.69
N PRO A 153 16.88 7.65 11.30
CA PRO A 153 16.96 7.76 12.75
C PRO A 153 15.57 7.98 13.36
N ARG A 154 15.42 7.56 14.59
CA ARG A 154 14.19 7.79 15.36
C ARG A 154 14.33 9.11 16.10
N TYR A 155 13.88 10.19 15.49
CA TYR A 155 14.00 11.54 16.07
C TYR A 155 13.15 11.73 17.33
N ILE A 156 11.97 11.12 17.38
CA ILE A 156 11.02 11.30 18.48
C ILE A 156 10.51 9.93 18.96
N SER A 157 10.47 9.74 20.27
CA SER A 157 9.84 8.58 20.91
C SER A 157 8.79 9.05 21.91
N ILE A 158 7.54 8.66 21.69
CA ILE A 158 6.45 8.95 22.63
C ILE A 158 6.54 7.93 23.77
N LYS A 159 6.74 8.43 25.00
CA LYS A 159 6.82 7.59 26.22
C LYS A 159 5.47 7.44 26.86
N GLU A 160 4.72 8.53 26.93
CA GLU A 160 3.43 8.60 27.59
C GLU A 160 2.60 9.70 26.95
N TYR A 161 1.29 9.53 26.88
CA TYR A 161 0.37 10.59 26.52
C TYR A 161 -0.96 10.43 27.26
N ASP A 162 -1.59 11.57 27.52
CA ASP A 162 -2.94 11.67 28.06
C ASP A 162 -3.76 12.61 27.18
N VAL A 163 -5.02 12.28 26.97
CA VAL A 163 -5.96 13.12 26.21
C VAL A 163 -7.25 13.26 27.01
N SER A 164 -7.60 14.48 27.35
CA SER A 164 -8.85 14.79 28.00
C SER A 164 -9.80 15.52 27.08
N VAL A 165 -11.07 15.12 27.08
CA VAL A 165 -12.14 15.80 26.36
C VAL A 165 -13.17 16.24 27.37
N SER A 166 -13.47 17.52 27.39
CA SER A 166 -14.43 18.14 28.29
C SER A 166 -15.40 19.04 27.55
N LYS A 167 -16.63 19.15 28.06
CA LYS A 167 -17.63 20.08 27.58
C LYS A 167 -17.75 21.21 28.63
N ASN A 168 -17.51 22.44 28.21
CA ASN A 168 -17.64 23.58 29.11
C ASN A 168 -19.12 24.00 29.31
N LYS A 169 -19.36 24.95 30.20
CA LYS A 169 -20.71 25.47 30.49
C LYS A 169 -21.37 26.16 29.29
N GLN A 170 -20.60 26.54 28.28
CA GLN A 170 -21.07 27.16 27.04
C GLN A 170 -21.30 26.12 25.92
N GLU A 171 -21.36 24.82 26.30
CA GLU A 171 -21.55 23.71 25.38
C GLU A 171 -20.41 23.47 24.37
N GLN A 172 -19.28 24.14 24.50
CA GLN A 172 -18.10 23.92 23.64
C GLN A 172 -17.34 22.68 24.10
N ILE A 173 -16.94 21.86 23.14
CA ILE A 173 -16.06 20.71 23.39
C ILE A 173 -14.61 21.21 23.32
N ILE A 174 -13.84 20.94 24.37
CA ILE A 174 -12.41 21.25 24.45
C ILE A 174 -11.67 19.93 24.58
N SER A 175 -10.74 19.68 23.68
CA SER A 175 -9.83 18.54 23.75
C SER A 175 -8.43 19.04 24.01
N LYS A 176 -7.80 18.52 25.08
CA LYS A 176 -6.42 18.82 25.47
C LYS A 176 -5.62 17.54 25.47
N ALA A 177 -4.43 17.59 24.90
CA ALA A 177 -3.47 16.50 24.93
C ALA A 177 -2.20 16.95 25.66
N LYS A 178 -1.63 16.02 26.40
CA LYS A 178 -0.31 16.16 27.03
C LYS A 178 0.50 14.93 26.68
N ALA A 179 1.71 15.13 26.19
CA ALA A 179 2.59 14.01 25.86
C ALA A 179 3.99 14.22 26.45
N LYS A 180 4.57 13.10 26.87
CA LYS A 180 5.97 13.01 27.26
C LYS A 180 6.75 12.38 26.12
N LEU A 181 7.59 13.17 25.51
CA LEU A 181 8.40 12.80 24.36
C LEU A 181 9.86 12.64 24.78
N GLU A 182 10.58 11.80 24.07
CA GLU A 182 12.05 11.76 24.11
C GLU A 182 12.55 12.18 22.74
N VAL A 183 13.33 13.25 22.71
CA VAL A 183 13.94 13.84 21.50
C VAL A 183 15.44 13.92 21.76
N ASP A 184 16.24 13.26 20.93
CA ASP A 184 17.73 13.23 21.07
C ASP A 184 18.22 12.81 22.47
N GLY A 185 17.46 11.97 23.18
CA GLY A 185 17.78 11.49 24.53
C GLY A 185 17.25 12.39 25.66
N GLU A 186 16.72 13.56 25.36
CA GLU A 186 16.10 14.45 26.35
C GLU A 186 14.58 14.22 26.44
N GLN A 187 14.04 14.30 27.65
CA GLN A 187 12.61 14.18 27.88
C GLN A 187 11.95 15.57 27.86
N ILE A 188 10.98 15.74 26.97
CA ILE A 188 10.22 16.97 26.80
C ILE A 188 8.74 16.68 27.09
N ILE A 189 8.08 17.59 27.81
CA ILE A 189 6.63 17.56 28.01
C ILE A 189 6.01 18.61 27.09
N CYS A 190 5.11 18.17 26.23
CA CYS A 190 4.39 19.03 25.30
C CYS A 190 2.88 18.97 25.58
N GLU A 191 2.19 20.07 25.34
CA GLU A 191 0.74 20.18 25.49
C GLU A 191 0.15 20.77 24.20
N GLY A 192 -1.03 20.29 23.81
CA GLY A 192 -1.74 20.76 22.62
C GLY A 192 -3.25 20.80 22.85
N GLU A 193 -3.93 21.72 22.20
CA GLU A 193 -5.39 21.82 22.19
C GLU A 193 -5.93 21.65 20.76
N GLY A 194 -7.13 21.08 20.62
CA GLY A 194 -7.77 20.90 19.32
C GLY A 194 -9.26 20.63 19.47
N ASN A 195 -9.96 20.59 18.33
CA ASN A 195 -11.39 20.29 18.31
C ASN A 195 -11.74 18.79 18.53
N GLY A 196 -10.72 17.97 18.80
CA GLY A 196 -10.87 16.56 19.09
C GLY A 196 -9.55 15.92 19.52
N PRO A 197 -9.61 14.66 20.04
CA PRO A 197 -8.43 13.97 20.61
C PRO A 197 -7.25 13.85 19.65
N VAL A 198 -7.52 13.53 18.39
CA VAL A 198 -6.47 13.35 17.37
C VAL A 198 -5.83 14.68 17.02
N LEU A 199 -6.64 15.73 16.84
CA LEU A 199 -6.12 17.05 16.47
C LEU A 199 -5.28 17.67 17.61
N SER A 200 -5.69 17.50 18.87
CA SER A 200 -4.89 17.97 20.00
C SER A 200 -3.53 17.26 20.12
N LEU A 201 -3.45 15.96 19.75
CA LEU A 201 -2.17 15.25 19.66
C LEU A 201 -1.30 15.69 18.48
N ILE A 202 -1.91 16.00 17.33
CA ILE A 202 -1.18 16.52 16.15
C ILE A 202 -0.53 17.87 16.48
N HIS A 203 -1.23 18.77 17.14
CA HIS A 203 -0.72 20.10 17.52
C HIS A 203 0.49 20.03 18.46
N ILE A 204 0.70 18.92 19.19
CA ILE A 204 1.90 18.72 20.00
C ILE A 204 3.17 18.64 19.14
N SER A 205 3.06 18.11 17.92
CA SER A 205 4.18 17.85 17.01
C SER A 205 4.36 18.94 15.94
N GLU A 206 3.48 19.92 15.87
CA GLU A 206 3.63 21.03 14.93
C GLU A 206 4.68 22.02 15.44
N PRO A 207 5.62 22.47 14.59
CA PRO A 207 6.55 23.54 14.97
C PRO A 207 5.77 24.85 15.12
N HIS A 208 5.97 25.50 16.24
CA HIS A 208 5.44 26.84 16.54
C HIS A 208 6.34 27.93 15.97
#